data_4d6e0b9481256ef087c346b4113d2918
#
_entry.id   4d6e0b9481256ef087c346b4113d2918
#
_cell.length_a   1.000
_cell.length_b   1.000
_cell.length_c   1.000
_cell.angle_alpha   90.00
_cell.angle_beta   90.00
_cell.angle_gamma   90.00
#
_symmetry.space_group_name_H-M   'P 1'
#
loop_
_entity.id
_entity.type
_entity.pdbx_description
1 polymer ?
#
loop_
_entity_poly.entity_id
_entity_poly.type
_entity_poly.pdbx_seq_one_letter_code
_entity_poly.pdbx_strand_id
1 'polypeptide(L)'
;MTLRALAIVPEALRQEPILLSVDDTTIAKWGKHFDGVGILYDHAKHDGKSYFNGHAFVSLTMSVPVLHENAGKQQIRHIAVPIGYVMSNGETSKLKLACQLLDEVMPILEKRQVILLFDSWYAKRELLAHALSYPNLNVTCNARHDTAMFELPDSTAGRRGRPPKYGKRLMLDEIANDLTNYLCRMDNYFVAHRLVKTRIFGDHTVHAYVTLSKSGSYRLFFSTIDPMALHMSIAWQENNCWKN
;
A
#
# COMPACT_ATOMS: atom_id res chain seq x y z
N MET A 1 5.04 -18.98 10.53
CA MET A 1 3.66 -18.74 10.06
C MET A 1 3.59 -18.65 8.54
N THR A 2 4.45 -17.87 7.90
CA THR A 2 4.50 -17.60 6.44
C THR A 2 4.47 -18.85 5.56
N LEU A 3 5.31 -19.86 5.83
CA LEU A 3 5.31 -21.10 5.05
C LEU A 3 3.97 -21.86 5.14
N ARG A 4 3.29 -21.82 6.30
CA ARG A 4 1.96 -22.43 6.45
C ARG A 4 0.89 -21.68 5.65
N ALA A 5 0.96 -20.36 5.62
CA ALA A 5 0.07 -19.54 4.80
C ALA A 5 0.28 -19.80 3.30
N LEU A 6 1.53 -19.94 2.85
CA LEU A 6 1.83 -20.31 1.46
C LEU A 6 1.34 -21.71 1.09
N ALA A 7 1.36 -22.67 2.03
CA ALA A 7 0.89 -24.04 1.78
C ALA A 7 -0.63 -24.13 1.51
N ILE A 8 -1.40 -23.13 1.93
CA ILE A 8 -2.85 -23.08 1.71
C ILE A 8 -3.19 -22.52 0.30
N VAL A 9 -2.24 -21.85 -0.36
CA VAL A 9 -2.48 -21.28 -1.70
C VAL A 9 -2.75 -22.42 -2.69
N PRO A 10 -3.91 -22.42 -3.37
CA PRO A 10 -4.23 -23.40 -4.40
C PRO A 10 -3.15 -23.44 -5.51
N GLU A 11 -2.88 -24.60 -6.05
CA GLU A 11 -1.83 -24.78 -7.06
C GLU A 11 -2.03 -23.86 -8.28
N ALA A 12 -3.26 -23.71 -8.75
CA ALA A 12 -3.62 -22.84 -9.86
C ALA A 12 -3.29 -21.35 -9.61
N LEU A 13 -3.16 -20.94 -8.33
CA LEU A 13 -2.91 -19.57 -7.92
C LEU A 13 -1.48 -19.33 -7.40
N ARG A 14 -0.62 -20.34 -7.45
CA ARG A 14 0.76 -20.24 -6.95
C ARG A 14 1.64 -19.26 -7.73
N GLN A 15 1.26 -18.91 -8.94
CA GLN A 15 2.01 -17.94 -9.77
C GLN A 15 1.55 -16.49 -9.53
N GLU A 16 0.39 -16.31 -8.87
CA GLU A 16 -0.12 -14.97 -8.55
C GLU A 16 0.79 -14.26 -7.56
N PRO A 17 0.90 -12.93 -7.64
CA PRO A 17 1.64 -12.15 -6.66
C PRO A 17 1.11 -12.36 -5.24
N ILE A 18 2.01 -12.38 -4.27
CA ILE A 18 1.66 -12.41 -2.85
C ILE A 18 1.33 -10.99 -2.40
N LEU A 19 0.13 -10.81 -1.86
CA LEU A 19 -0.26 -9.54 -1.27
C LEU A 19 0.10 -9.53 0.21
N LEU A 20 0.96 -8.61 0.62
CA LEU A 20 1.26 -8.31 2.02
C LEU A 20 0.64 -6.97 2.40
N SER A 21 0.09 -6.86 3.59
CA SER A 21 -0.35 -5.58 4.14
C SER A 21 0.31 -5.28 5.47
N VAL A 22 0.80 -4.06 5.61
CA VAL A 22 1.30 -3.50 6.88
C VAL A 22 0.25 -2.57 7.44
N ASP A 23 -0.06 -2.77 8.71
CA ASP A 23 -0.95 -1.90 9.46
C ASP A 23 -0.59 -1.94 10.94
N ASP A 24 -1.12 -1.01 11.73
CA ASP A 24 -0.99 -1.05 13.16
C ASP A 24 -2.34 -1.13 13.86
N THR A 25 -2.33 -1.77 15.01
CA THR A 25 -3.51 -1.87 15.86
C THR A 25 -3.17 -1.50 17.28
N THR A 26 -4.15 -0.97 18.00
CA THR A 26 -4.01 -0.61 19.40
C THR A 26 -5.00 -1.38 20.26
N ILE A 27 -4.55 -1.82 21.43
CA ILE A 27 -5.38 -2.55 22.38
C ILE A 27 -5.37 -1.79 23.69
N ALA A 28 -6.52 -1.23 24.09
CA ALA A 28 -6.67 -0.55 25.37
C ALA A 28 -6.40 -1.48 26.55
N LYS A 29 -5.71 -0.96 27.56
CA LYS A 29 -5.41 -1.66 28.82
C LYS A 29 -5.88 -0.85 30.01
N TRP A 30 -6.45 -1.55 30.98
CA TRP A 30 -6.85 -0.98 32.26
C TRP A 30 -5.72 -1.20 33.27
N GLY A 31 -5.05 -0.11 33.64
CA GLY A 31 -3.90 -0.15 34.56
C GLY A 31 -2.61 0.36 33.92
N LYS A 32 -1.59 0.58 34.76
CA LYS A 32 -0.31 1.20 34.36
C LYS A 32 0.90 0.25 34.46
N HIS A 33 0.68 -0.98 34.94
CA HIS A 33 1.76 -1.90 35.30
C HIS A 33 1.95 -3.07 34.32
N PHE A 34 1.42 -2.96 33.12
CA PHE A 34 1.71 -3.95 32.08
C PHE A 34 2.96 -3.54 31.30
N ASP A 35 3.84 -4.50 31.06
CA ASP A 35 5.04 -4.27 30.23
C ASP A 35 4.65 -3.77 28.83
N GLY A 36 5.33 -2.71 28.37
CA GLY A 36 5.07 -2.12 27.05
C GLY A 36 3.78 -1.31 26.92
N VAL A 37 3.07 -1.03 28.03
CA VAL A 37 1.95 -0.11 28.02
C VAL A 37 2.44 1.33 27.83
N GLY A 38 1.90 2.00 26.84
CA GLY A 38 2.10 3.42 26.59
C GLY A 38 0.82 4.21 26.58
N ILE A 39 0.95 5.55 26.61
CA ILE A 39 -0.17 6.47 26.39
C ILE A 39 -0.32 6.59 24.88
N LEU A 40 -1.46 6.12 24.37
CA LEU A 40 -1.77 6.10 22.94
C LEU A 40 -2.89 7.09 22.64
N TYR A 41 -2.86 7.65 21.43
CA TYR A 41 -3.93 8.52 20.94
C TYR A 41 -4.98 7.71 20.19
N ASP A 42 -6.25 7.92 20.55
CA ASP A 42 -7.40 7.30 19.89
C ASP A 42 -7.89 8.18 18.73
N HIS A 43 -7.53 7.82 17.51
CA HIS A 43 -7.93 8.53 16.31
C HIS A 43 -9.44 8.43 15.99
N ALA A 44 -10.16 7.50 16.62
CA ALA A 44 -11.60 7.30 16.40
C ALA A 44 -12.44 8.26 17.22
N LYS A 45 -11.89 8.83 18.29
CA LYS A 45 -12.57 9.82 19.11
C LYS A 45 -12.20 11.23 18.67
N HIS A 46 -13.19 12.05 18.38
CA HIS A 46 -13.00 13.43 17.93
C HIS A 46 -13.20 14.49 19.03
N ASP A 47 -13.21 14.07 20.30
CA ASP A 47 -13.49 14.94 21.47
C ASP A 47 -12.27 15.67 22.05
N GLY A 48 -11.11 15.57 21.38
CA GLY A 48 -9.88 16.29 21.72
C GLY A 48 -9.13 15.79 22.95
N LYS A 49 -9.64 14.78 23.68
CA LYS A 49 -9.00 14.19 24.88
C LYS A 49 -8.83 12.66 24.76
N SER A 50 -8.51 12.22 23.59
CA SER A 50 -8.56 10.80 23.22
C SER A 50 -7.25 10.10 23.48
N TYR A 51 -6.75 10.16 24.70
CA TYR A 51 -5.59 9.36 25.12
C TYR A 51 -6.05 8.21 26.00
N PHE A 52 -5.48 7.04 25.81
CA PHE A 52 -5.71 5.86 26.61
C PHE A 52 -4.41 5.08 26.83
N ASN A 53 -4.37 4.32 27.93
CA ASN A 53 -3.28 3.38 28.16
C ASN A 53 -3.52 2.13 27.30
N GLY A 54 -2.49 1.68 26.60
CA GLY A 54 -2.65 0.52 25.71
C GLY A 54 -1.34 0.01 25.12
N HIS A 55 -1.46 -1.09 24.43
CA HIS A 55 -0.40 -1.61 23.59
C HIS A 55 -0.67 -1.22 22.13
N ALA A 56 0.38 -0.87 21.42
CA ALA A 56 0.35 -0.71 19.97
C ALA A 56 1.16 -1.85 19.34
N PHE A 57 0.63 -2.44 18.28
CA PHE A 57 1.29 -3.50 17.52
C PHE A 57 1.37 -3.09 16.07
N VAL A 58 2.51 -3.34 15.45
CA VAL A 58 2.64 -3.34 13.99
C VAL A 58 2.44 -4.76 13.52
N SER A 59 1.60 -4.95 12.53
CA SER A 59 1.26 -6.26 11.98
C SER A 59 1.63 -6.34 10.50
N LEU A 60 2.07 -7.54 10.10
CA LEU A 60 2.22 -7.91 8.71
C LEU A 60 1.26 -9.06 8.41
N THR A 61 0.36 -8.83 7.46
CA THR A 61 -0.70 -9.76 7.08
C THR A 61 -0.51 -10.19 5.63
N MET A 62 -0.63 -11.47 5.36
CA MET A 62 -0.64 -12.04 4.02
C MET A 62 -2.08 -12.28 3.58
N SER A 63 -2.46 -11.77 2.41
CA SER A 63 -3.72 -12.10 1.77
C SER A 63 -3.55 -13.38 0.96
N VAL A 64 -4.12 -14.47 1.43
CA VAL A 64 -4.04 -15.80 0.81
C VAL A 64 -5.25 -15.99 -0.10
N PRO A 65 -5.04 -16.16 -1.43
CA PRO A 65 -6.12 -16.45 -2.34
C PRO A 65 -6.63 -17.87 -2.12
N VAL A 66 -7.94 -18.03 -2.04
CA VAL A 66 -8.62 -19.31 -1.94
C VAL A 66 -9.72 -19.41 -2.98
N LEU A 67 -9.94 -20.62 -3.51
CA LEU A 67 -11.05 -20.89 -4.41
C LEU A 67 -12.32 -21.10 -3.57
N HIS A 68 -13.34 -20.34 -3.89
CA HIS A 68 -14.66 -20.45 -3.26
C HIS A 68 -15.70 -20.71 -4.33
N GLU A 69 -16.55 -21.70 -4.11
CA GLU A 69 -17.67 -22.00 -4.99
C GLU A 69 -18.93 -21.30 -4.46
N ASN A 70 -19.52 -20.46 -5.30
CA ASN A 70 -20.79 -19.80 -5.00
C ASN A 70 -21.74 -19.95 -6.21
N ALA A 71 -22.88 -20.58 -5.97
CA ALA A 71 -23.91 -20.82 -7.00
C ALA A 71 -23.37 -21.47 -8.29
N GLY A 72 -22.46 -22.46 -8.16
CA GLY A 72 -21.85 -23.16 -9.30
C GLY A 72 -20.78 -22.36 -10.06
N LYS A 73 -20.37 -21.21 -9.53
CA LYS A 73 -19.27 -20.41 -10.09
C LYS A 73 -18.09 -20.40 -9.12
N GLN A 74 -16.90 -20.74 -9.63
CA GLN A 74 -15.67 -20.55 -8.87
C GLN A 74 -15.32 -19.06 -8.80
N GLN A 75 -15.05 -18.58 -7.59
CA GLN A 75 -14.61 -17.23 -7.30
C GLN A 75 -13.33 -17.31 -6.46
N ILE A 76 -12.43 -16.35 -6.67
CA ILE A 76 -11.27 -16.19 -5.81
C ILE A 76 -11.66 -15.27 -4.67
N ARG A 77 -11.44 -15.72 -3.44
CA ARG A 77 -11.52 -14.92 -2.23
C ARG A 77 -10.14 -14.83 -1.60
N HIS A 78 -9.89 -13.75 -0.87
CA HIS A 78 -8.65 -13.58 -0.13
C HIS A 78 -8.94 -13.69 1.36
N ILE A 79 -8.17 -14.54 2.04
CA ILE A 79 -8.20 -14.68 3.49
C ILE A 79 -6.99 -13.95 4.05
N ALA A 80 -7.23 -12.99 4.95
CA ALA A 80 -6.17 -12.29 5.65
C ALA A 80 -5.57 -13.19 6.74
N VAL A 81 -4.31 -13.56 6.58
CA VAL A 81 -3.55 -14.39 7.52
C VAL A 81 -2.45 -13.53 8.14
N PRO A 82 -2.53 -13.21 9.43
CA PRO A 82 -1.46 -12.52 10.12
C PRO A 82 -0.20 -13.40 10.17
N ILE A 83 0.92 -12.89 9.67
CA ILE A 83 2.17 -13.65 9.58
C ILE A 83 3.27 -13.11 10.48
N GLY A 84 3.12 -11.88 10.97
CA GLY A 84 4.04 -11.25 11.91
C GLY A 84 3.38 -10.15 12.73
N TYR A 85 3.81 -10.03 14.00
CA TYR A 85 3.43 -8.95 14.90
C TYR A 85 4.61 -8.51 15.73
N VAL A 86 4.78 -7.21 15.90
CA VAL A 86 5.74 -6.64 16.82
C VAL A 86 5.05 -5.60 17.68
N MET A 87 5.22 -5.73 18.99
CA MET A 87 4.71 -4.74 19.93
C MET A 87 5.63 -3.51 19.90
N SER A 88 5.04 -2.34 19.78
CA SER A 88 5.75 -1.08 19.89
C SER A 88 6.02 -0.77 21.38
N ASN A 89 7.27 -0.63 21.73
CA ASN A 89 7.72 -0.22 23.07
C ASN A 89 7.87 1.31 23.22
N GLY A 90 7.56 2.06 22.15
CA GLY A 90 7.74 3.52 22.10
C GLY A 90 9.16 3.98 21.78
N GLU A 91 10.17 3.11 21.82
CA GLU A 91 11.57 3.43 21.50
C GLU A 91 11.87 3.31 20.01
N THR A 92 11.30 2.28 19.40
CA THR A 92 11.45 2.02 17.95
C THR A 92 10.22 2.51 17.20
N SER A 93 10.45 3.27 16.10
CA SER A 93 9.34 3.76 15.28
C SER A 93 8.56 2.61 14.63
N LYS A 94 7.24 2.78 14.46
CA LYS A 94 6.41 1.79 13.76
C LYS A 94 6.91 1.49 12.35
N LEU A 95 7.54 2.47 11.68
CA LEU A 95 8.14 2.28 10.35
C LEU A 95 9.33 1.31 10.41
N LYS A 96 10.20 1.45 11.41
CA LYS A 96 11.31 0.49 11.62
C LYS A 96 10.80 -0.90 11.97
N LEU A 97 9.76 -0.99 12.82
CA LEU A 97 9.14 -2.28 13.13
C LEU A 97 8.54 -2.94 11.88
N ALA A 98 7.91 -2.17 10.99
CA ALA A 98 7.43 -2.67 9.72
C ALA A 98 8.59 -3.18 8.82
N CYS A 99 9.71 -2.46 8.78
CA CYS A 99 10.91 -2.90 8.06
C CYS A 99 11.45 -4.23 8.65
N GLN A 100 11.52 -4.37 9.97
CA GLN A 100 11.94 -5.62 10.62
C GLN A 100 11.05 -6.81 10.25
N LEU A 101 9.73 -6.60 10.24
CA LEU A 101 8.79 -7.65 9.81
C LEU A 101 9.00 -8.05 8.32
N LEU A 102 9.34 -7.09 7.46
CA LEU A 102 9.69 -7.39 6.07
C LEU A 102 10.99 -8.18 5.98
N ASP A 103 12.02 -7.81 6.76
CA ASP A 103 13.31 -8.52 6.79
C ASP A 103 13.16 -9.98 7.22
N GLU A 104 12.21 -10.30 8.08
CA GLU A 104 11.90 -11.67 8.50
C GLU A 104 11.16 -12.49 7.43
N VAL A 105 10.33 -11.84 6.62
CA VAL A 105 9.42 -12.53 5.70
C VAL A 105 9.94 -12.58 4.27
N MET A 106 10.60 -11.53 3.79
CA MET A 106 11.05 -11.45 2.39
C MET A 106 12.03 -12.55 1.96
N PRO A 107 12.97 -13.04 2.80
CA PRO A 107 13.81 -14.18 2.44
C PRO A 107 13.00 -15.45 2.13
N ILE A 108 11.86 -15.65 2.80
CA ILE A 108 10.97 -16.81 2.55
C ILE A 108 10.23 -16.65 1.21
N LEU A 109 10.03 -15.40 0.77
CA LEU A 109 9.30 -15.03 -0.44
C LEU A 109 10.22 -14.70 -1.64
N GLU A 110 11.52 -14.99 -1.55
CA GLU A 110 12.52 -14.60 -2.55
C GLU A 110 12.13 -14.95 -3.99
N LYS A 111 11.50 -16.11 -4.18
CA LYS A 111 11.10 -16.63 -5.52
C LYS A 111 9.68 -16.19 -5.94
N ARG A 112 9.04 -15.31 -5.20
CA ARG A 112 7.66 -14.88 -5.44
C ARG A 112 7.62 -13.39 -5.70
N GLN A 113 6.77 -12.95 -6.63
CA GLN A 113 6.43 -11.55 -6.74
C GLN A 113 5.57 -11.16 -5.54
N VAL A 114 5.92 -10.07 -4.89
CA VAL A 114 5.25 -9.55 -3.69
C VAL A 114 4.74 -8.14 -3.95
N ILE A 115 3.53 -7.86 -3.51
CA ILE A 115 2.95 -6.51 -3.51
C ILE A 115 2.68 -6.12 -2.07
N LEU A 116 3.36 -5.09 -1.60
CA LEU A 116 3.16 -4.53 -0.27
C LEU A 116 2.11 -3.43 -0.30
N LEU A 117 1.10 -3.57 0.54
CA LEU A 117 -0.02 -2.67 0.69
C LEU A 117 0.04 -1.97 2.04
N PHE A 118 -0.20 -0.67 2.09
CA PHE A 118 -0.32 0.08 3.35
C PHE A 118 -1.07 1.39 3.15
N ASP A 119 -1.50 1.96 4.25
CA ASP A 119 -2.20 3.23 4.28
C ASP A 119 -1.26 4.45 4.14
N SER A 120 -1.83 5.63 4.12
CA SER A 120 -1.10 6.89 3.96
C SER A 120 -0.18 7.23 5.15
N TRP A 121 -0.41 6.65 6.33
CA TRP A 121 0.45 6.87 7.49
C TRP A 121 1.82 6.22 7.29
N TYR A 122 1.83 5.00 6.73
CA TYR A 122 3.04 4.24 6.39
C TYR A 122 3.72 4.72 5.09
N ALA A 123 3.07 5.54 4.28
CA ALA A 123 3.63 6.08 3.03
C ALA A 123 4.76 7.10 3.30
N LYS A 124 5.85 6.64 3.90
CA LYS A 124 7.03 7.42 4.26
C LYS A 124 8.26 6.87 3.57
N ARG A 125 9.21 7.78 3.30
CA ARG A 125 10.45 7.44 2.60
C ARG A 125 11.22 6.28 3.26
N GLU A 126 11.20 6.19 4.58
CA GLU A 126 11.89 5.13 5.34
C GLU A 126 11.40 3.74 4.93
N LEU A 127 10.10 3.49 5.03
CA LEU A 127 9.51 2.20 4.65
C LEU A 127 9.59 1.95 3.15
N LEU A 128 9.32 2.99 2.33
CA LEU A 128 9.36 2.88 0.88
C LEU A 128 10.76 2.54 0.35
N ALA A 129 11.80 3.22 0.86
CA ALA A 129 13.17 2.93 0.45
C ALA A 129 13.61 1.53 0.85
N HIS A 130 13.20 1.08 2.05
CA HIS A 130 13.48 -0.27 2.53
C HIS A 130 12.73 -1.32 1.69
N ALA A 131 11.44 -1.16 1.47
CA ALA A 131 10.64 -2.08 0.65
C ALA A 131 11.18 -2.21 -0.78
N LEU A 132 11.54 -1.09 -1.40
CA LEU A 132 12.08 -1.06 -2.78
C LEU A 132 13.54 -1.55 -2.89
N SER A 133 14.19 -1.87 -1.77
CA SER A 133 15.49 -2.57 -1.82
C SER A 133 15.36 -4.05 -2.17
N TYR A 134 14.17 -4.64 -2.04
CA TYR A 134 13.88 -6.00 -2.46
C TYR A 134 13.48 -6.05 -3.93
N PRO A 135 14.19 -6.79 -4.80
CA PRO A 135 13.96 -6.76 -6.25
C PRO A 135 12.63 -7.38 -6.67
N ASN A 136 12.05 -8.24 -5.83
CA ASN A 136 10.79 -8.94 -6.07
C ASN A 136 9.59 -8.29 -5.36
N LEU A 137 9.77 -7.10 -4.73
CA LEU A 137 8.72 -6.43 -3.99
C LEU A 137 8.28 -5.16 -4.70
N ASN A 138 7.01 -5.09 -5.03
CA ASN A 138 6.32 -3.91 -5.49
C ASN A 138 5.52 -3.28 -4.35
N VAL A 139 5.23 -2.00 -4.48
CA VAL A 139 4.46 -1.25 -3.49
C VAL A 139 3.20 -0.68 -4.12
N THR A 140 2.09 -0.79 -3.41
CA THR A 140 0.88 -0.01 -3.69
C THR A 140 0.38 0.57 -2.38
N CYS A 141 0.25 1.88 -2.30
CA CYS A 141 -0.13 2.54 -1.06
C CYS A 141 -1.14 3.66 -1.29
N ASN A 142 -2.00 3.87 -0.31
CA ASN A 142 -2.77 5.08 -0.20
C ASN A 142 -1.82 6.23 0.15
N ALA A 143 -2.07 7.42 -0.36
CA ALA A 143 -1.26 8.60 -0.07
C ALA A 143 -2.13 9.77 0.40
N ARG A 144 -1.53 10.67 1.15
CA ARG A 144 -2.21 11.89 1.54
C ARG A 144 -2.44 12.76 0.31
N HIS A 145 -3.59 13.41 0.23
CA HIS A 145 -3.96 14.28 -0.88
C HIS A 145 -3.02 15.50 -1.05
N ASP A 146 -2.29 15.87 0.01
CA ASP A 146 -1.30 16.96 0.00
C ASP A 146 0.11 16.50 -0.41
N THR A 147 0.29 15.21 -0.75
CA THR A 147 1.59 14.67 -1.18
C THR A 147 2.04 15.34 -2.48
N ALA A 148 3.24 15.92 -2.45
CA ALA A 148 3.80 16.61 -3.61
C ALA A 148 4.14 15.63 -4.75
N MET A 149 3.51 15.83 -5.90
CA MET A 149 3.75 15.12 -7.15
C MET A 149 4.35 16.05 -8.19
N PHE A 150 5.15 15.48 -9.06
CA PHE A 150 5.85 16.22 -10.11
C PHE A 150 5.83 15.43 -11.41
N GLU A 151 5.79 16.11 -12.53
CA GLU A 151 6.09 15.54 -13.84
C GLU A 151 7.49 14.95 -13.86
N LEU A 152 7.73 14.08 -14.83
CA LEU A 152 9.10 13.67 -15.13
C LEU A 152 9.89 14.90 -15.57
N PRO A 153 11.18 15.01 -15.17
CA PRO A 153 11.99 16.13 -15.64
C PRO A 153 12.20 16.04 -17.16
N ASP A 154 12.19 17.20 -17.80
CA ASP A 154 12.54 17.30 -19.22
C ASP A 154 13.97 16.80 -19.45
N SER A 155 14.20 16.26 -20.66
CA SER A 155 15.55 15.93 -21.10
C SER A 155 16.42 17.19 -21.10
N THR A 156 17.51 17.15 -20.33
CA THR A 156 18.46 18.28 -20.23
C THR A 156 19.69 18.09 -21.11
N ALA A 157 19.57 17.29 -22.18
CA ALA A 157 20.66 17.08 -23.12
C ALA A 157 21.21 18.44 -23.63
N GLY A 158 22.49 18.71 -23.37
CA GLY A 158 23.17 19.94 -23.79
C GLY A 158 23.04 21.13 -22.83
N ARG A 159 22.31 21.05 -21.71
CA ARG A 159 22.29 22.15 -20.70
C ARG A 159 23.43 22.00 -19.70
N ARG A 160 24.07 23.12 -19.37
CA ARG A 160 25.14 23.19 -18.36
C ARG A 160 24.51 23.11 -16.95
N GLY A 161 25.05 22.28 -16.06
CA GLY A 161 24.61 22.18 -14.67
C GLY A 161 24.04 20.80 -14.31
N ARG A 162 23.62 20.63 -13.03
CA ARG A 162 23.00 19.39 -12.55
C ARG A 162 21.62 19.23 -13.17
N PRO A 163 21.30 18.08 -13.77
CA PRO A 163 19.98 17.82 -14.30
C PRO A 163 18.88 18.00 -13.24
N PRO A 164 17.73 18.58 -13.59
CA PRO A 164 16.60 18.70 -12.66
C PRO A 164 16.12 17.32 -12.26
N LYS A 165 15.82 17.14 -10.98
CA LYS A 165 15.30 15.88 -10.45
C LYS A 165 13.80 15.74 -10.64
N TYR A 166 13.08 16.84 -10.70
CA TYR A 166 11.63 16.94 -10.80
C TYR A 166 11.23 17.91 -11.90
N GLY A 167 10.15 17.60 -12.60
CA GLY A 167 9.49 18.51 -13.53
C GLY A 167 8.53 19.48 -12.84
N LYS A 168 7.47 19.92 -13.55
CA LYS A 168 6.40 20.77 -13.02
C LYS A 168 5.67 20.07 -11.87
N ARG A 169 5.26 20.81 -10.85
CA ARG A 169 4.41 20.31 -9.78
C ARG A 169 3.01 20.02 -10.35
N LEU A 170 2.45 18.90 -9.96
CA LEU A 170 1.11 18.44 -10.35
C LEU A 170 0.17 18.53 -9.14
N MET A 171 -1.07 18.91 -9.40
CA MET A 171 -2.16 18.91 -8.43
C MET A 171 -3.14 17.77 -8.73
N LEU A 172 -3.84 17.28 -7.70
CA LEU A 172 -4.78 16.15 -7.85
C LEU A 172 -5.90 16.46 -8.82
N ASP A 173 -6.47 17.66 -8.73
CA ASP A 173 -7.53 18.15 -9.59
C ASP A 173 -7.07 18.29 -11.06
N GLU A 174 -5.83 18.75 -11.29
CA GLU A 174 -5.24 18.76 -12.63
C GLU A 174 -5.19 17.35 -13.24
N ILE A 175 -4.80 16.34 -12.44
CA ILE A 175 -4.71 14.94 -12.91
C ILE A 175 -6.12 14.38 -13.16
N ALA A 176 -7.04 14.58 -12.23
CA ALA A 176 -8.36 13.98 -12.27
C ALA A 176 -9.28 14.58 -13.35
N ASN A 177 -9.11 15.87 -13.66
CA ASN A 177 -9.96 16.57 -14.64
C ASN A 177 -9.38 16.54 -16.06
N ASP A 178 -8.15 16.10 -16.25
CA ASP A 178 -7.55 15.91 -17.56
C ASP A 178 -7.98 14.55 -18.15
N LEU A 179 -8.83 14.59 -19.17
CA LEU A 179 -9.36 13.40 -19.85
C LEU A 179 -8.25 12.51 -20.45
N THR A 180 -7.07 13.06 -20.74
CA THR A 180 -5.92 12.27 -21.22
C THR A 180 -5.38 11.32 -20.16
N ASN A 181 -5.62 11.61 -18.88
CA ASN A 181 -5.24 10.75 -17.75
C ASN A 181 -6.30 9.71 -17.40
N TYR A 182 -7.49 9.74 -18.05
CA TYR A 182 -8.55 8.79 -17.75
C TYR A 182 -8.09 7.36 -18.03
N LEU A 183 -8.21 6.49 -17.06
CA LEU A 183 -7.86 5.08 -17.17
C LEU A 183 -9.11 4.20 -17.29
N CYS A 184 -9.99 4.28 -16.30
CA CYS A 184 -11.19 3.47 -16.26
C CYS A 184 -12.24 4.06 -15.29
N ARG A 185 -13.43 3.46 -15.34
CA ARG A 185 -14.48 3.69 -14.33
C ARG A 185 -14.67 2.41 -13.53
N MET A 186 -14.59 2.54 -12.20
CA MET A 186 -14.85 1.45 -11.26
C MET A 186 -16.06 1.85 -10.40
N ASP A 187 -17.18 1.16 -10.54
CA ASP A 187 -18.43 1.43 -9.82
C ASP A 187 -18.81 2.92 -9.83
N ASN A 188 -18.60 3.59 -8.69
CA ASN A 188 -18.93 4.99 -8.47
C ASN A 188 -17.72 5.93 -8.57
N TYR A 189 -16.57 5.43 -9.02
CA TYR A 189 -15.33 6.21 -9.11
C TYR A 189 -14.84 6.31 -10.56
N PHE A 190 -14.37 7.48 -10.93
CA PHE A 190 -13.51 7.66 -12.09
C PHE A 190 -12.07 7.52 -11.62
N VAL A 191 -11.26 6.80 -12.38
CA VAL A 191 -9.86 6.58 -12.09
C VAL A 191 -9.04 7.25 -13.17
N ALA A 192 -8.22 8.22 -12.76
CA ALA A 192 -7.20 8.83 -13.60
C ALA A 192 -5.82 8.28 -13.22
N HIS A 193 -4.93 8.15 -14.18
CA HIS A 193 -3.59 7.64 -14.01
C HIS A 193 -2.56 8.58 -14.64
N ARG A 194 -1.45 8.79 -13.94
CA ARG A 194 -0.29 9.51 -14.47
C ARG A 194 1.01 8.96 -13.89
N LEU A 195 2.03 8.90 -14.72
CA LEU A 195 3.39 8.59 -14.28
C LEU A 195 4.00 9.85 -13.68
N VAL A 196 4.51 9.75 -12.44
CA VAL A 196 4.97 10.91 -11.67
C VAL A 196 6.25 10.61 -10.91
N LYS A 197 6.91 11.69 -10.46
CA LYS A 197 7.94 11.64 -9.41
C LYS A 197 7.41 12.23 -8.13
N THR A 198 7.80 11.64 -6.99
CA THR A 198 7.49 12.17 -5.67
C THR A 198 8.71 12.12 -4.76
N ARG A 199 8.73 12.97 -3.73
CA ARG A 199 9.87 12.98 -2.79
C ARG A 199 9.95 11.73 -1.93
N ILE A 200 8.81 11.09 -1.64
CA ILE A 200 8.75 9.92 -0.76
C ILE A 200 9.32 8.66 -1.43
N PHE A 201 9.25 8.55 -2.76
CA PHE A 201 9.83 7.44 -3.53
C PHE A 201 11.26 7.68 -3.99
N GLY A 202 11.87 8.79 -3.61
CA GLY A 202 13.27 9.10 -3.94
C GLY A 202 13.49 9.29 -5.44
N ASP A 203 14.31 8.43 -6.05
CA ASP A 203 14.63 8.48 -7.48
C ASP A 203 13.71 7.64 -8.35
N HIS A 204 12.85 6.84 -7.74
CA HIS A 204 11.90 6.00 -8.47
C HIS A 204 10.80 6.86 -9.11
N THR A 205 10.41 6.46 -10.30
CA THR A 205 9.19 6.93 -10.96
C THR A 205 8.06 6.00 -10.55
N VAL A 206 6.87 6.56 -10.28
CA VAL A 206 5.73 5.78 -9.80
C VAL A 206 4.46 6.17 -10.53
N HIS A 207 3.52 5.24 -10.55
CA HIS A 207 2.19 5.42 -11.10
C HIS A 207 1.29 6.04 -10.03
N ALA A 208 0.79 7.25 -10.27
CA ALA A 208 -0.23 7.90 -9.47
C ALA A 208 -1.61 7.55 -10.02
N TYR A 209 -2.47 7.05 -9.16
CA TYR A 209 -3.88 6.80 -9.44
C TYR A 209 -4.71 7.76 -8.60
N VAL A 210 -5.47 8.59 -9.28
CA VAL A 210 -6.40 9.52 -8.63
C VAL A 210 -7.81 9.01 -8.86
N THR A 211 -8.50 8.68 -7.78
CA THR A 211 -9.92 8.32 -7.86
C THR A 211 -10.78 9.50 -7.51
N LEU A 212 -11.78 9.77 -8.33
CA LEU A 212 -12.79 10.80 -8.11
C LEU A 212 -14.14 10.12 -7.90
N SER A 213 -14.72 10.33 -6.71
CA SER A 213 -16.07 9.84 -6.42
C SER A 213 -17.15 10.72 -7.06
N LYS A 214 -18.37 10.20 -7.17
CA LYS A 214 -19.53 10.99 -7.60
C LYS A 214 -19.84 12.17 -6.67
N SER A 215 -19.42 12.08 -5.40
CA SER A 215 -19.53 13.15 -4.42
C SER A 215 -18.44 14.23 -4.52
N GLY A 216 -17.52 14.11 -5.48
CA GLY A 216 -16.42 15.04 -5.68
C GLY A 216 -15.20 14.82 -4.77
N SER A 217 -15.15 13.73 -4.00
CA SER A 217 -13.99 13.43 -3.16
C SER A 217 -12.89 12.73 -3.95
N TYR A 218 -11.64 13.14 -3.71
CA TYR A 218 -10.46 12.55 -4.31
C TYR A 218 -9.77 11.59 -3.36
N ARG A 219 -9.21 10.50 -3.90
CA ARG A 219 -8.21 9.68 -3.21
C ARG A 219 -7.00 9.51 -4.10
N LEU A 220 -5.82 9.49 -3.49
CA LEU A 220 -4.55 9.31 -4.17
C LEU A 220 -3.93 7.99 -3.76
N PHE A 221 -3.51 7.22 -4.76
CA PHE A 221 -2.73 6.00 -4.57
C PHE A 221 -1.47 6.09 -5.40
N PHE A 222 -0.38 5.52 -4.88
CA PHE A 222 0.84 5.28 -5.64
C PHE A 222 1.08 3.78 -5.80
N SER A 223 1.57 3.41 -6.97
CA SER A 223 2.00 2.04 -7.24
C SER A 223 3.31 2.04 -8.02
N THR A 224 4.16 1.07 -7.74
CA THR A 224 5.33 0.77 -8.57
C THR A 224 5.00 -0.19 -9.71
N ILE A 225 3.77 -0.71 -9.76
CA ILE A 225 3.29 -1.64 -10.78
C ILE A 225 2.69 -0.85 -11.94
N ASP A 226 3.08 -1.21 -13.15
CA ASP A 226 2.53 -0.62 -14.38
C ASP A 226 1.02 -0.90 -14.49
N PRO A 227 0.18 0.09 -14.88
CA PRO A 227 -1.25 -0.10 -15.04
C PRO A 227 -1.62 -1.18 -16.05
N MET A 228 -0.81 -1.42 -17.08
CA MET A 228 -1.06 -2.51 -18.02
C MET A 228 -0.95 -3.88 -17.34
N ALA A 229 0.01 -4.06 -16.42
CA ALA A 229 0.12 -5.27 -15.61
C ALA A 229 -1.02 -5.37 -14.59
N LEU A 230 -1.47 -4.22 -14.03
CA LEU A 230 -2.63 -4.16 -13.13
C LEU A 230 -3.95 -4.43 -13.88
N HIS A 231 -4.11 -3.93 -15.11
CA HIS A 231 -5.30 -4.17 -15.93
C HIS A 231 -5.49 -5.66 -16.24
N MET A 232 -4.41 -6.39 -16.48
CA MET A 232 -4.50 -7.84 -16.63
C MET A 232 -4.94 -8.53 -15.35
N SER A 233 -4.51 -8.05 -14.18
CA SER A 233 -4.93 -8.59 -12.88
C SER A 233 -6.33 -8.09 -12.47
N ILE A 234 -6.73 -6.86 -12.80
CA ILE A 234 -8.06 -6.30 -12.54
C ILE A 234 -9.10 -6.87 -13.48
N ALA A 235 -8.82 -6.99 -14.78
CA ALA A 235 -9.72 -7.66 -15.73
C ALA A 235 -9.93 -9.14 -15.36
N TRP A 236 -8.92 -9.75 -14.75
CA TRP A 236 -9.04 -11.08 -14.17
C TRP A 236 -9.88 -11.07 -12.88
N GLN A 237 -9.81 -10.02 -12.07
CA GLN A 237 -10.63 -9.81 -10.86
C GLN A 237 -12.06 -9.37 -11.18
N GLU A 238 -12.30 -8.51 -12.17
CA GLU A 238 -13.66 -8.11 -12.60
C GLU A 238 -14.46 -9.28 -13.15
N ASN A 239 -13.81 -10.25 -13.78
CA ASN A 239 -14.45 -11.50 -14.15
C ASN A 239 -14.70 -12.42 -12.94
N ASN A 240 -14.10 -12.18 -11.78
CA ASN A 240 -14.08 -13.14 -10.67
C ASN A 240 -14.36 -12.59 -9.26
N CYS A 241 -14.30 -11.29 -8.95
CA CYS A 241 -14.28 -10.87 -7.53
C CYS A 241 -15.07 -9.61 -7.11
N TRP A 242 -15.61 -8.76 -8.01
CA TRP A 242 -16.25 -7.50 -7.61
C TRP A 242 -17.71 -7.37 -8.03
N LYS A 243 -18.47 -8.44 -7.88
CA LYS A 243 -19.94 -8.37 -7.85
C LYS A 243 -20.41 -8.82 -6.46
N ASN A 244 -20.31 -7.92 -5.50
CA ASN A 244 -21.17 -7.84 -4.31
C ASN A 244 -21.15 -6.42 -3.79
#